data_ca0b2e351f30749fc7e0df49915b2d3e
#
_entry.id   ca0b2e351f30749fc7e0df49915b2d3e
#
_cell.length_a   1.000
_cell.length_b   1.000
_cell.length_c   1.000
_cell.angle_alpha   90.00
_cell.angle_beta   90.00
_cell.angle_gamma   90.00
#
_symmetry.space_group_name_H-M   'P 1'
#
loop_
_entity.id
_entity.type
_entity.pdbx_description
1 polymer ?
#
loop_
_entity_poly.entity_id
_entity_poly.type
_entity_poly.pdbx_seq_one_letter_code
_entity_poly.pdbx_strand_id
1 'polypeptide(L)'
;DPESVVAALDKIADSVIALTKMLLTETGAEAIYLSVNNQSHYVPDEFYTKYIAPSDKKVIAAVNELSKFNMLHICGYHGKANNLELFKDYDFPVINWAVHAEGVGLAEGKKIFGGKPVCGGFAQAETIYTGTREEVKAETYKYLDEVGQVGVMLGADCTVPTDIDDNRLEWVRQAAVDYAAEHK
;
A
#
# COMPACT_ATOMS: atom_id res chain seq x y z
N ASP A 1 -18.32 19.26 14.56
CA ASP A 1 -17.40 20.42 14.62
C ASP A 1 -16.09 20.06 13.92
N PRO A 2 -15.89 20.50 12.64
CA PRO A 2 -14.71 20.19 11.87
C PRO A 2 -13.41 20.77 12.44
N GLU A 3 -13.48 21.91 13.10
CA GLU A 3 -12.29 22.60 13.64
C GLU A 3 -11.67 21.78 14.78
N SER A 4 -12.48 21.22 15.65
CA SER A 4 -12.01 20.30 16.69
C SER A 4 -11.39 19.02 16.11
N VAL A 5 -11.94 18.48 15.00
CA VAL A 5 -11.39 17.33 14.30
C VAL A 5 -10.00 17.68 13.75
N VAL A 6 -9.85 18.80 13.05
CA VAL A 6 -8.57 19.26 12.51
C VAL A 6 -7.53 19.43 13.61
N ALA A 7 -7.89 20.09 14.73
CA ALA A 7 -6.98 20.26 15.84
C ALA A 7 -6.52 18.94 16.48
N ALA A 8 -7.44 17.96 16.58
CA ALA A 8 -7.10 16.62 17.07
C ALA A 8 -6.18 15.87 16.10
N LEU A 9 -6.49 15.89 14.79
CA LEU A 9 -5.66 15.25 13.76
C LEU A 9 -4.26 15.86 13.70
N ASP A 10 -4.12 17.18 13.88
CA ASP A 10 -2.82 17.83 13.92
C ASP A 10 -1.97 17.33 15.09
N LYS A 11 -2.55 17.16 16.28
CA LYS A 11 -1.86 16.57 17.43
C LYS A 11 -1.48 15.11 17.24
N ILE A 12 -2.37 14.32 16.59
CA ILE A 12 -2.07 12.93 16.23
C ILE A 12 -0.90 12.90 15.24
N ALA A 13 -0.92 13.76 14.22
CA ALA A 13 0.17 13.86 13.25
C ALA A 13 1.51 14.19 13.93
N ASP A 14 1.55 15.13 14.88
CA ASP A 14 2.76 15.45 15.65
C ASP A 14 3.30 14.20 16.39
N SER A 15 2.41 13.42 17.00
CA SER A 15 2.78 12.19 17.71
C SER A 15 3.30 11.11 16.78
N VAL A 16 2.66 10.94 15.61
CA VAL A 16 3.11 10.00 14.57
C VAL A 16 4.47 10.41 14.03
N ILE A 17 4.69 11.69 13.78
CA ILE A 17 5.99 12.22 13.33
C ILE A 17 7.08 11.97 14.38
N ALA A 18 6.81 12.20 15.64
CA ALA A 18 7.78 11.93 16.70
C ALA A 18 8.16 10.45 16.77
N LEU A 19 7.16 9.56 16.70
CA LEU A 19 7.37 8.11 16.68
C LEU A 19 8.17 7.66 15.45
N THR A 20 7.80 8.11 14.27
CA THR A 20 8.47 7.72 13.02
C THR A 20 9.89 8.23 12.93
N LYS A 21 10.16 9.44 13.45
CA LYS A 21 11.53 9.95 13.61
C LYS A 21 12.38 9.03 14.48
N MET A 22 11.87 8.67 15.66
CA MET A 22 12.57 7.74 16.57
C MET A 22 12.85 6.40 15.90
N LEU A 23 11.85 5.81 15.20
CA LEU A 23 12.02 4.54 14.50
C LEU A 23 13.12 4.62 13.44
N LEU A 24 13.12 5.66 12.61
CA LEU A 24 14.10 5.81 11.53
C LEU A 24 15.50 6.19 12.01
N THR A 25 15.65 6.83 13.18
CA THR A 25 16.96 7.30 13.67
C THR A 25 17.58 6.39 14.72
N GLU A 26 16.79 5.60 15.46
CA GLU A 26 17.27 4.90 16.65
C GLU A 26 17.14 3.37 16.57
N THR A 27 16.31 2.84 15.65
CA THR A 27 16.06 1.39 15.61
C THR A 27 16.70 0.67 14.41
N GLY A 28 17.29 1.41 13.47
CA GLY A 28 17.80 0.86 12.22
C GLY A 28 16.72 0.56 11.18
N ALA A 29 15.48 1.01 11.38
CA ALA A 29 14.45 0.97 10.34
C ALA A 29 14.85 1.88 9.18
N GLU A 30 14.77 1.37 7.95
CA GLU A 30 15.19 2.12 6.75
C GLU A 30 14.04 2.91 6.13
N ALA A 31 12.79 2.53 6.42
CA ALA A 31 11.59 3.13 5.84
C ALA A 31 10.37 2.99 6.73
N ILE A 32 9.31 3.74 6.38
CA ILE A 32 8.00 3.67 7.01
C ILE A 32 6.98 3.15 6.01
N TYR A 33 6.15 2.23 6.45
CA TYR A 33 4.94 1.79 5.78
C TYR A 33 3.76 2.53 6.41
N LEU A 34 3.32 3.63 5.76
CA LEU A 34 2.26 4.50 6.28
C LEU A 34 0.90 4.02 5.74
N SER A 35 -0.04 3.73 6.64
CA SER A 35 -1.39 3.31 6.29
C SER A 35 -2.37 4.47 6.38
N VAL A 36 -3.14 4.66 5.31
CA VAL A 36 -4.23 5.65 5.20
C VAL A 36 -5.48 5.00 4.61
N ASN A 37 -6.62 5.63 4.79
CA ASN A 37 -7.84 5.35 4.04
C ASN A 37 -8.74 6.57 4.01
N ASN A 38 -9.60 6.69 3.00
CA ASN A 38 -10.63 7.72 2.97
C ASN A 38 -12.05 7.13 3.05
N GLN A 39 -12.19 5.83 2.80
CA GLN A 39 -13.45 5.11 2.86
C GLN A 39 -14.63 5.97 2.38
N SER A 40 -14.60 6.37 1.12
CA SER A 40 -15.50 7.39 0.54
C SER A 40 -16.99 7.11 0.76
N HIS A 41 -17.34 5.86 1.10
CA HIS A 41 -18.68 5.49 1.51
C HIS A 41 -19.14 6.15 2.84
N TYR A 42 -18.20 6.41 3.75
CA TYR A 42 -18.47 7.01 5.06
C TYR A 42 -18.03 8.46 5.17
N VAL A 43 -16.93 8.79 4.49
CA VAL A 43 -16.32 10.12 4.54
C VAL A 43 -16.42 10.74 3.14
N PRO A 44 -17.23 11.79 2.94
CA PRO A 44 -17.29 12.49 1.65
C PRO A 44 -15.91 12.99 1.23
N ASP A 45 -15.59 12.87 -0.06
CA ASP A 45 -14.29 13.23 -0.63
C ASP A 45 -13.87 14.68 -0.31
N GLU A 46 -14.83 15.61 -0.36
CA GLU A 46 -14.58 17.00 0.01
C GLU A 46 -14.20 17.18 1.49
N PHE A 47 -14.84 16.41 2.38
CA PHE A 47 -14.51 16.43 3.79
C PHE A 47 -13.13 15.86 4.05
N TYR A 48 -12.82 14.72 3.44
CA TYR A 48 -11.49 14.11 3.53
C TYR A 48 -10.42 15.07 3.05
N THR A 49 -10.58 15.61 1.84
CA THR A 49 -9.60 16.50 1.22
C THR A 49 -9.36 17.76 2.04
N LYS A 50 -10.43 18.32 2.62
CA LYS A 50 -10.35 19.59 3.36
C LYS A 50 -9.83 19.43 4.78
N TYR A 51 -10.25 18.38 5.48
CA TYR A 51 -10.06 18.28 6.92
C TYR A 51 -9.12 17.15 7.37
N ILE A 52 -8.95 16.07 6.57
CA ILE A 52 -8.14 14.91 6.94
C ILE A 52 -6.81 14.88 6.19
N ALA A 53 -6.84 14.98 4.87
CA ALA A 53 -5.64 14.91 4.03
C ALA A 53 -4.51 15.87 4.42
N PRO A 54 -4.74 17.08 4.98
CA PRO A 54 -3.66 17.93 5.48
C PRO A 54 -2.80 17.28 6.56
N SER A 55 -3.41 16.52 7.48
CA SER A 55 -2.67 15.81 8.54
C SER A 55 -1.83 14.66 7.96
N ASP A 56 -2.36 13.91 6.99
CA ASP A 56 -1.61 12.87 6.28
C ASP A 56 -0.39 13.47 5.57
N LYS A 57 -0.59 14.54 4.81
CA LYS A 57 0.48 15.23 4.09
C LYS A 57 1.55 15.81 5.01
N LYS A 58 1.19 16.27 6.20
CA LYS A 58 2.12 16.71 7.23
C LYS A 58 3.04 15.57 7.68
N VAL A 59 2.48 14.41 7.96
CA VAL A 59 3.26 13.20 8.30
C VAL A 59 4.17 12.78 7.14
N ILE A 60 3.62 12.72 5.93
CA ILE A 60 4.35 12.33 4.71
C ILE A 60 5.57 13.22 4.49
N ALA A 61 5.41 14.53 4.56
CA ALA A 61 6.50 15.47 4.39
C ALA A 61 7.62 15.21 5.40
N ALA A 62 7.27 15.00 6.68
CA ALA A 62 8.24 14.76 7.73
C ALA A 62 9.01 13.44 7.60
N VAL A 63 8.33 12.35 7.19
CA VAL A 63 9.01 11.05 7.02
C VAL A 63 9.87 11.01 5.76
N ASN A 64 9.50 11.75 4.71
CA ASN A 64 10.27 11.83 3.47
C ASN A 64 11.56 12.65 3.59
N GLU A 65 11.70 13.47 4.61
CA GLU A 65 12.98 14.10 4.97
C GLU A 65 14.00 13.07 5.46
N LEU A 66 13.54 11.96 6.06
CA LEU A 66 14.37 10.97 6.74
C LEU A 66 14.62 9.71 5.92
N SER A 67 13.70 9.34 5.04
CA SER A 67 13.85 8.16 4.18
C SER A 67 13.28 8.39 2.78
N LYS A 68 13.93 7.75 1.78
CA LYS A 68 13.48 7.74 0.37
C LYS A 68 12.79 6.43 -0.02
N PHE A 69 12.62 5.50 0.91
CA PHE A 69 12.07 4.16 0.65
C PHE A 69 10.68 3.95 1.26
N ASN A 70 10.05 5.01 1.75
CA ASN A 70 8.73 4.95 2.35
C ASN A 70 7.69 4.39 1.39
N MET A 71 6.71 3.65 1.93
CA MET A 71 5.60 3.09 1.18
C MET A 71 4.27 3.58 1.75
N LEU A 72 3.35 3.96 0.87
CA LEU A 72 1.97 4.26 1.22
C LEU A 72 1.12 2.99 1.09
N HIS A 73 0.34 2.67 2.11
CA HIS A 73 -0.72 1.67 2.05
C HIS A 73 -2.09 2.35 2.11
N ILE A 74 -2.90 2.19 1.07
CA ILE A 74 -4.28 2.63 1.06
C ILE A 74 -5.15 1.44 1.46
N CYS A 75 -5.62 1.45 2.71
CA CYS A 75 -6.28 0.31 3.33
C CYS A 75 -7.74 0.20 2.91
N GLY A 76 -8.08 -0.82 2.12
CA GLY A 76 -9.46 -1.19 1.78
C GLY A 76 -10.07 -2.11 2.85
N TYR A 77 -10.66 -1.52 3.89
CA TYR A 77 -11.15 -2.27 5.05
C TYR A 77 -12.57 -2.81 4.82
N HIS A 78 -12.77 -4.10 5.11
CA HIS A 78 -14.07 -4.80 5.00
C HIS A 78 -14.81 -4.60 3.67
N GLY A 79 -14.09 -4.59 2.54
CA GLY A 79 -14.69 -4.40 1.22
C GLY A 79 -15.32 -3.03 1.01
N LYS A 80 -14.89 -2.03 1.76
CA LYS A 80 -15.25 -0.64 1.56
C LYS A 80 -14.19 0.06 0.75
N ALA A 81 -14.56 0.44 -0.46
CA ALA A 81 -13.66 1.09 -1.39
C ALA A 81 -13.26 2.50 -0.94
N ASN A 82 -12.01 2.84 -1.22
CA ASN A 82 -11.52 4.20 -1.18
C ASN A 82 -11.74 4.88 -2.54
N ASN A 83 -11.66 6.20 -2.58
CA ASN A 83 -11.40 6.92 -3.81
C ASN A 83 -9.89 7.08 -3.97
N LEU A 84 -9.26 6.23 -4.79
CA LEU A 84 -7.80 6.21 -4.98
C LEU A 84 -7.26 7.50 -5.60
N GLU A 85 -8.08 8.22 -6.39
CA GLU A 85 -7.70 9.50 -7.01
C GLU A 85 -7.30 10.57 -5.99
N LEU A 86 -7.83 10.51 -4.77
CA LEU A 86 -7.49 11.47 -3.71
C LEU A 86 -6.06 11.33 -3.20
N PHE A 87 -5.42 10.18 -3.47
CA PHE A 87 -4.06 9.88 -3.04
C PHE A 87 -2.99 10.07 -4.13
N LYS A 88 -3.40 10.41 -5.36
CA LYS A 88 -2.46 10.53 -6.50
C LYS A 88 -1.32 11.50 -6.27
N ASP A 89 -1.59 12.58 -5.52
CA ASP A 89 -0.62 13.62 -5.21
C ASP A 89 0.13 13.39 -3.88
N TYR A 90 -0.07 12.22 -3.24
CA TYR A 90 0.70 11.85 -2.07
C TYR A 90 2.13 11.50 -2.50
N ASP A 91 3.12 12.12 -1.85
CA ASP A 91 4.52 11.97 -2.21
C ASP A 91 5.13 10.69 -1.60
N PHE A 92 4.87 9.55 -2.25
CA PHE A 92 5.47 8.27 -1.91
C PHE A 92 6.13 7.63 -3.12
N PRO A 93 7.29 6.98 -2.93
CA PRO A 93 7.98 6.28 -4.00
C PRO A 93 7.30 4.96 -4.41
N VAL A 94 6.57 4.32 -3.51
CA VAL A 94 5.82 3.07 -3.76
C VAL A 94 4.44 3.17 -3.14
N ILE A 95 3.43 2.69 -3.84
CA ILE A 95 2.03 2.71 -3.38
C ILE A 95 1.47 1.29 -3.40
N ASN A 96 0.85 0.92 -2.28
CA ASN A 96 0.11 -0.32 -2.08
C ASN A 96 -1.36 0.00 -1.79
N TRP A 97 -2.26 -0.81 -2.30
CA TRP A 97 -3.69 -0.75 -1.99
C TRP A 97 -4.30 -2.14 -2.03
N ALA A 98 -5.51 -2.27 -1.51
CA ALA A 98 -6.25 -3.52 -1.51
C ALA A 98 -6.91 -3.75 -2.88
N VAL A 99 -6.15 -4.27 -3.85
CA VAL A 99 -6.54 -4.47 -5.26
C VAL A 99 -7.94 -5.06 -5.39
N HIS A 100 -8.25 -6.09 -4.61
CA HIS A 100 -9.53 -6.79 -4.67
C HIS A 100 -10.67 -6.01 -4.02
N ALA A 101 -10.42 -5.34 -2.89
CA ALA A 101 -11.43 -4.54 -2.20
C ALA A 101 -11.77 -3.26 -2.97
N GLU A 102 -10.78 -2.65 -3.60
CA GLU A 102 -10.95 -1.44 -4.42
C GLU A 102 -11.50 -1.76 -5.82
N GLY A 103 -11.33 -2.99 -6.30
CA GLY A 103 -11.68 -3.37 -7.66
C GLY A 103 -10.79 -2.70 -8.72
N VAL A 104 -9.59 -2.30 -8.34
CA VAL A 104 -8.62 -1.61 -9.21
C VAL A 104 -7.36 -2.46 -9.32
N GLY A 105 -7.11 -3.04 -10.51
CA GLY A 105 -5.94 -3.87 -10.80
C GLY A 105 -4.62 -3.09 -10.73
N LEU A 106 -3.50 -3.83 -10.68
CA LEU A 106 -2.16 -3.21 -10.53
C LEU A 106 -1.82 -2.28 -11.70
N ALA A 107 -2.15 -2.67 -12.94
CA ALA A 107 -1.86 -1.85 -14.13
C ALA A 107 -2.71 -0.56 -14.17
N GLU A 108 -3.96 -0.64 -13.74
CA GLU A 108 -4.85 0.52 -13.64
C GLU A 108 -4.40 1.46 -12.53
N GLY A 109 -4.14 0.94 -11.32
CA GLY A 109 -3.64 1.74 -10.21
C GLY A 109 -2.31 2.42 -10.53
N LYS A 110 -1.40 1.72 -11.22
CA LYS A 110 -0.15 2.32 -11.69
C LYS A 110 -0.38 3.54 -12.60
N LYS A 111 -1.45 3.56 -13.40
CA LYS A 111 -1.84 4.73 -14.21
C LYS A 111 -2.39 5.85 -13.34
N ILE A 112 -3.28 5.54 -12.37
CA ILE A 112 -3.83 6.51 -11.40
C ILE A 112 -2.69 7.25 -10.69
N PHE A 113 -1.65 6.53 -10.28
CA PHE A 113 -0.51 7.08 -9.55
C PHE A 113 0.63 7.57 -10.45
N GLY A 114 0.35 7.86 -11.73
CA GLY A 114 1.30 8.52 -12.63
C GLY A 114 2.52 7.67 -13.00
N GLY A 115 2.41 6.34 -12.99
CA GLY A 115 3.48 5.41 -13.33
C GLY A 115 4.44 5.10 -12.17
N LYS A 116 4.13 5.56 -10.97
CA LYS A 116 4.92 5.20 -9.78
C LYS A 116 4.99 3.67 -9.58
N PRO A 117 6.05 3.14 -8.99
CA PRO A 117 6.11 1.76 -8.55
C PRO A 117 4.93 1.39 -7.65
N VAL A 118 4.36 0.22 -7.87
CA VAL A 118 3.21 -0.29 -7.11
C VAL A 118 3.56 -1.58 -6.38
N CYS A 119 2.88 -1.82 -5.25
CA CYS A 119 2.99 -3.06 -4.49
C CYS A 119 1.60 -3.65 -4.29
N GLY A 120 1.46 -4.97 -4.44
CA GLY A 120 0.18 -5.65 -4.21
C GLY A 120 -0.02 -6.86 -5.11
N GLY A 121 -1.28 -7.22 -5.30
CA GLY A 121 -1.76 -8.27 -6.16
C GLY A 121 -2.55 -9.35 -5.43
N PHE A 122 -1.97 -9.95 -4.41
CA PHE A 122 -2.59 -11.08 -3.73
C PHE A 122 -3.64 -10.64 -2.70
N ALA A 123 -4.85 -11.16 -2.81
CA ALA A 123 -5.82 -11.10 -1.72
C ALA A 123 -5.25 -11.84 -0.50
N GLN A 124 -5.11 -11.16 0.62
CA GLN A 124 -4.33 -11.60 1.79
C GLN A 124 -4.78 -12.92 2.43
N ALA A 125 -6.04 -13.32 2.26
CA ALA A 125 -6.61 -14.54 2.83
C ALA A 125 -7.02 -15.59 1.77
N GLU A 126 -6.67 -15.38 0.51
CA GLU A 126 -7.04 -16.25 -0.61
C GLU A 126 -5.84 -17.11 -1.04
N THR A 127 -5.50 -17.14 -2.31
CA THR A 127 -4.49 -18.05 -2.90
C THR A 127 -3.15 -18.01 -2.18
N ILE A 128 -2.66 -16.82 -1.80
CA ILE A 128 -1.38 -16.69 -1.06
C ILE A 128 -1.42 -17.40 0.29
N TYR A 129 -2.60 -17.54 0.91
CA TYR A 129 -2.77 -18.17 2.22
C TYR A 129 -3.19 -19.64 2.12
N THR A 130 -4.12 -19.98 1.22
CA THR A 130 -4.75 -21.32 1.17
C THR A 130 -4.41 -22.13 -0.08
N GLY A 131 -3.93 -21.49 -1.17
CA GLY A 131 -3.67 -22.12 -2.45
C GLY A 131 -2.49 -23.09 -2.44
N THR A 132 -2.40 -23.92 -3.47
CA THR A 132 -1.24 -24.75 -3.76
C THR A 132 -0.08 -23.90 -4.31
N ARG A 133 1.11 -24.48 -4.37
CA ARG A 133 2.28 -23.82 -4.97
C ARG A 133 2.04 -23.47 -6.45
N GLU A 134 1.37 -24.33 -7.18
CA GLU A 134 1.03 -24.15 -8.59
C GLU A 134 0.05 -22.99 -8.79
N GLU A 135 -0.96 -22.89 -7.91
CA GLU A 135 -1.92 -21.77 -7.93
C GLU A 135 -1.24 -20.43 -7.60
N VAL A 136 -0.37 -20.40 -6.58
CA VAL A 136 0.43 -19.20 -6.25
C VAL A 136 1.33 -18.82 -7.43
N LYS A 137 1.98 -19.79 -8.10
CA LYS A 137 2.79 -19.53 -9.30
C LYS A 137 1.93 -18.95 -10.43
N ALA A 138 0.79 -19.54 -10.71
CA ALA A 138 -0.10 -19.09 -11.78
C ALA A 138 -0.63 -17.68 -11.53
N GLU A 139 -0.99 -17.36 -10.30
CA GLU A 139 -1.46 -16.03 -9.92
C GLU A 139 -0.32 -14.99 -9.97
N THR A 140 0.89 -15.36 -9.57
CA THR A 140 2.09 -14.54 -9.73
C THR A 140 2.32 -14.16 -11.20
N TYR A 141 2.25 -15.15 -12.09
CA TYR A 141 2.42 -14.94 -13.54
C TYR A 141 1.35 -14.01 -14.10
N LYS A 142 0.08 -14.22 -13.70
CA LYS A 142 -1.04 -13.35 -14.08
C LYS A 142 -0.78 -11.89 -13.74
N TYR A 143 -0.28 -11.59 -12.53
CA TYR A 143 0.02 -10.21 -12.15
C TYR A 143 1.18 -9.63 -12.96
N LEU A 144 2.23 -10.41 -13.21
CA LEU A 144 3.36 -9.95 -14.02
C LEU A 144 2.99 -9.76 -15.49
N ASP A 145 2.08 -10.57 -16.04
CA ASP A 145 1.50 -10.36 -17.37
C ASP A 145 0.69 -9.06 -17.44
N GLU A 146 -0.04 -8.73 -16.36
CA GLU A 146 -0.88 -7.53 -16.30
C GLU A 146 -0.06 -6.24 -16.18
N VAL A 147 0.93 -6.20 -15.27
CA VAL A 147 1.60 -4.96 -14.85
C VAL A 147 3.03 -4.82 -15.37
N GLY A 148 3.60 -5.90 -15.92
CA GLY A 148 5.00 -6.00 -16.32
C GLY A 148 5.94 -6.27 -15.17
N GLN A 149 7.23 -6.39 -15.48
CA GLN A 149 8.28 -6.76 -14.53
C GLN A 149 8.96 -5.54 -13.86
N VAL A 150 8.69 -4.32 -14.33
CA VAL A 150 9.37 -3.11 -13.88
C VAL A 150 8.41 -2.20 -13.12
N GLY A 151 8.84 -1.72 -11.97
CA GLY A 151 8.03 -0.84 -11.12
C GLY A 151 6.84 -1.59 -10.49
N VAL A 152 7.04 -2.85 -10.14
CA VAL A 152 6.09 -3.68 -9.41
C VAL A 152 6.81 -4.43 -8.29
N MET A 153 6.16 -4.51 -7.15
CA MET A 153 6.50 -5.39 -6.03
C MET A 153 5.29 -6.28 -5.77
N LEU A 154 5.48 -7.58 -5.85
CA LEU A 154 4.41 -8.53 -5.55
C LEU A 154 4.21 -8.59 -4.03
N GLY A 155 2.99 -8.42 -3.60
CA GLY A 155 2.64 -8.38 -2.20
C GLY A 155 1.17 -8.66 -1.97
N ALA A 156 0.76 -8.67 -0.71
CA ALA A 156 -0.64 -8.81 -0.35
C ALA A 156 -1.36 -7.45 -0.36
N ASP A 157 -2.66 -7.49 -0.57
CA ASP A 157 -3.56 -6.33 -0.54
C ASP A 157 -3.57 -5.63 0.82
N CYS A 158 -3.46 -6.44 1.89
CA CYS A 158 -3.46 -5.98 3.27
C CYS A 158 -2.72 -7.01 4.15
N THR A 159 -2.92 -6.95 5.46
CA THR A 159 -2.31 -7.86 6.44
C THR A 159 -2.69 -9.31 6.16
N VAL A 160 -1.70 -10.15 5.91
CA VAL A 160 -1.88 -11.60 5.80
C VAL A 160 -2.16 -12.22 7.18
N PRO A 161 -2.84 -13.40 7.25
CA PRO A 161 -3.01 -14.12 8.52
C PRO A 161 -1.67 -14.37 9.20
N THR A 162 -1.64 -14.27 10.54
CA THR A 162 -0.41 -14.38 11.33
C THR A 162 0.20 -15.78 11.35
N ASP A 163 -0.56 -16.78 10.96
CA ASP A 163 -0.18 -18.19 10.85
C ASP A 163 0.14 -18.62 9.40
N ILE A 164 0.33 -17.67 8.49
CA ILE A 164 0.76 -17.97 7.13
C ILE A 164 2.09 -18.72 7.13
N ASP A 165 2.19 -19.76 6.34
CA ASP A 165 3.46 -20.49 6.16
C ASP A 165 4.43 -19.64 5.33
N ASP A 166 5.60 -19.35 5.87
CA ASP A 166 6.67 -18.56 5.23
C ASP A 166 7.07 -19.10 3.85
N ASN A 167 6.96 -20.41 3.63
CA ASN A 167 7.20 -21.01 2.32
C ASN A 167 6.31 -20.42 1.21
N ARG A 168 5.13 -19.92 1.54
CA ARG A 168 4.21 -19.32 0.57
C ARG A 168 4.75 -18.02 -0.01
N LEU A 169 5.40 -17.22 0.80
CA LEU A 169 6.09 -16.00 0.35
C LEU A 169 7.29 -16.36 -0.54
N GLU A 170 8.00 -17.43 -0.19
CA GLU A 170 9.10 -17.94 -1.02
C GLU A 170 8.59 -18.49 -2.36
N TRP A 171 7.39 -19.08 -2.42
CA TRP A 171 6.79 -19.52 -3.69
C TRP A 171 6.51 -18.34 -4.62
N VAL A 172 6.03 -17.21 -4.10
CA VAL A 172 5.83 -15.98 -4.88
C VAL A 172 7.17 -15.47 -5.41
N ARG A 173 8.19 -15.38 -4.54
CA ARG A 173 9.53 -14.95 -4.93
C ARG A 173 10.12 -15.84 -6.03
N GLN A 174 10.04 -17.16 -5.85
CA GLN A 174 10.54 -18.11 -6.84
C GLN A 174 9.78 -18.02 -8.17
N ALA A 175 8.45 -17.89 -8.11
CA ALA A 175 7.63 -17.72 -9.32
C ALA A 175 8.00 -16.45 -10.09
N ALA A 176 8.29 -15.36 -9.41
CA ALA A 176 8.75 -14.13 -10.06
C ALA A 176 10.13 -14.30 -10.73
N VAL A 177 11.05 -15.04 -10.11
CA VAL A 177 12.35 -15.37 -10.69
C VAL A 177 12.19 -16.26 -11.94
N ASP A 178 11.34 -17.28 -11.86
CA ASP A 178 11.06 -18.18 -12.97
C ASP A 178 10.45 -17.39 -14.15
N TYR A 179 9.46 -16.54 -13.87
CA TYR A 179 8.84 -15.66 -14.87
C TYR A 179 9.87 -14.78 -15.58
N ALA A 180 10.75 -14.12 -14.83
CA ALA A 180 11.79 -13.27 -15.41
C ALA A 180 12.80 -14.06 -16.27
N ALA A 181 13.03 -15.33 -15.97
CA ALA A 181 13.89 -16.20 -16.78
C ALA A 181 13.21 -16.64 -18.09
N GLU A 182 11.89 -16.85 -18.08
CA GLU A 182 11.07 -17.29 -19.20
C GLU A 182 10.71 -16.12 -20.16
N HIS A 183 10.71 -14.86 -19.68
CA HIS A 183 10.26 -13.67 -20.40
C HIS A 183 11.37 -12.60 -20.56
N LYS A 184 12.55 -13.01 -20.97
CA LYS A 184 13.72 -12.13 -21.23
C LYS A 184 13.57 -11.33 -22.52
#